data_1b612d7b1fb14100009d2ef9d54b292f
#
_entry.id   1b612d7b1fb14100009d2ef9d54b292f
#
_cell.length_a   1.000
_cell.length_b   1.000
_cell.length_c   1.000
_cell.angle_alpha   90.00
_cell.angle_beta   90.00
_cell.angle_gamma   90.00
#
_symmetry.space_group_name_H-M   'P 1'
#
loop_
_entity.id
_entity.type
_entity.pdbx_description
1 polymer ?
#
loop_
_entity_poly.entity_id
_entity_poly.type
_entity_poly.pdbx_seq_one_letter_code
_entity_poly.pdbx_strand_id
1 'polypeptide(L)'
;MKIAFFEIEPWEIDYIKPKIAGPELFFSAEKLNKDNLDAVLRQAQDRNFDIISVFVGSGVDKEVINALPNLKLTTTRSTGFDHIDITSLKQKGIKAGYVPGYGDNTVAEFAFGLILNLSRKIYEAYDRIRETGSFSLEGLRGFDLNGKTIGIVGTGRIGCYAIKIAHGFGMNVIAHDAYPKPELCSQLNFKYVPLDELLAQSDIISLHVPYLPPSTISGQTTTHHLINKDNIAKIKKGALLINTSRGAVVETEALVKALSEGILGGAGLDVLEEEGAAQDEKALLLYGRPEEHNLKTVLANHVLIDMPNVIITPHNAFNTQEALKRILDADIENIKNFIEKGEPKYPVPAK
;
A
#
# COMPACT_ATOMS: atom_id res chain seq x y z
N MET A 1 -3.91 14.33 29.81
CA MET A 1 -3.68 14.10 28.37
C MET A 1 -4.71 13.10 27.90
N LYS A 2 -5.33 13.35 26.75
CA LYS A 2 -6.37 12.49 26.17
C LYS A 2 -5.93 12.01 24.80
N ILE A 3 -5.99 10.70 24.57
CA ILE A 3 -5.52 10.03 23.34
C ILE A 3 -6.70 9.32 22.68
N ALA A 4 -6.92 9.57 21.39
CA ALA A 4 -7.92 8.87 20.61
C ALA A 4 -7.28 7.94 19.57
N PHE A 5 -7.80 6.72 19.50
CA PHE A 5 -7.46 5.72 18.50
C PHE A 5 -8.68 5.47 17.61
N PHE A 6 -8.50 5.62 16.30
CA PHE A 6 -9.54 5.40 15.29
C PHE A 6 -9.23 4.16 14.46
N GLU A 7 -10.23 3.55 13.85
CA GLU A 7 -10.09 2.30 13.10
C GLU A 7 -9.44 1.19 13.95
N ILE A 8 -9.96 0.99 15.18
CA ILE A 8 -9.42 0.04 16.15
C ILE A 8 -10.34 -1.18 16.24
N GLU A 9 -9.76 -2.37 16.18
CA GLU A 9 -10.42 -3.62 16.46
C GLU A 9 -10.43 -3.96 17.96
N PRO A 10 -11.39 -4.77 18.43
CA PRO A 10 -11.50 -5.11 19.86
C PRO A 10 -10.20 -5.69 20.47
N TRP A 11 -9.51 -6.59 19.76
CA TRP A 11 -8.27 -7.20 20.25
C TRP A 11 -7.10 -6.19 20.36
N GLU A 12 -7.10 -5.15 19.54
CA GLU A 12 -6.09 -4.08 19.60
C GLU A 12 -6.28 -3.22 20.86
N ILE A 13 -7.54 -2.99 21.27
CA ILE A 13 -7.85 -2.30 22.50
C ILE A 13 -7.23 -3.04 23.71
N ASP A 14 -7.41 -4.36 23.76
CA ASP A 14 -6.84 -5.19 24.81
C ASP A 14 -5.30 -5.22 24.77
N TYR A 15 -4.72 -5.04 23.59
CA TYR A 15 -3.28 -4.97 23.41
C TYR A 15 -2.67 -3.61 23.81
N ILE A 16 -3.37 -2.51 23.54
CA ILE A 16 -2.91 -1.12 23.75
C ILE A 16 -3.08 -0.71 25.22
N LYS A 17 -4.27 -0.96 25.82
CA LYS A 17 -4.62 -0.48 27.17
C LYS A 17 -3.57 -0.75 28.23
N PRO A 18 -3.01 -1.97 28.38
CA PRO A 18 -2.02 -2.24 29.40
C PRO A 18 -0.66 -1.60 29.14
N LYS A 19 -0.42 -1.12 27.92
CA LYS A 19 0.88 -0.56 27.51
C LYS A 19 0.94 0.96 27.64
N ILE A 20 -0.19 1.66 27.75
CA ILE A 20 -0.27 3.12 27.90
C ILE A 20 -0.95 3.45 29.22
N ALA A 21 -0.18 3.82 30.25
CA ALA A 21 -0.67 4.22 31.54
C ALA A 21 -0.65 5.75 31.72
N GLY A 22 -1.65 6.28 32.40
CA GLY A 22 -1.74 7.70 32.77
C GLY A 22 -2.73 8.52 31.95
N PRO A 23 -2.63 8.57 30.60
CA PRO A 23 -3.61 9.28 29.78
C PRO A 23 -5.01 8.64 29.78
N GLU A 24 -6.03 9.45 29.53
CA GLU A 24 -7.37 8.98 29.18
C GLU A 24 -7.35 8.46 27.73
N LEU A 25 -7.85 7.24 27.51
CA LEU A 25 -7.86 6.58 26.21
C LEU A 25 -9.29 6.50 25.65
N PHE A 26 -9.48 6.96 24.43
CA PHE A 26 -10.70 6.78 23.65
C PHE A 26 -10.41 5.87 22.45
N PHE A 27 -11.32 4.93 22.17
CA PHE A 27 -11.21 4.00 21.06
C PHE A 27 -12.47 4.04 20.19
N SER A 28 -12.29 4.10 18.89
CA SER A 28 -13.37 4.05 17.90
C SER A 28 -13.02 3.08 16.77
N ALA A 29 -13.96 2.22 16.40
CA ALA A 29 -13.84 1.39 15.21
C ALA A 29 -14.02 2.21 13.92
N GLU A 30 -14.60 3.40 14.02
CA GLU A 30 -14.85 4.28 12.89
C GLU A 30 -13.56 4.95 12.41
N LYS A 31 -13.45 5.14 11.09
CA LYS A 31 -12.43 6.00 10.49
C LYS A 31 -12.71 7.47 10.83
N LEU A 32 -11.66 8.29 10.92
CA LEU A 32 -11.78 9.72 11.14
C LEU A 32 -11.60 10.46 9.81
N ASN A 33 -12.60 11.23 9.37
CA ASN A 33 -12.52 12.10 8.21
C ASN A 33 -13.48 13.28 8.34
N LYS A 34 -13.42 14.25 7.40
CA LYS A 34 -14.27 15.45 7.42
C LYS A 34 -15.78 15.12 7.41
N ASP A 35 -16.19 14.03 6.75
CA ASP A 35 -17.62 13.73 6.54
C ASP A 35 -18.28 13.14 7.79
N ASN A 36 -17.52 12.42 8.64
CA ASN A 36 -18.03 11.82 9.89
C ASN A 36 -17.53 12.49 11.17
N LEU A 37 -16.71 13.52 11.05
CA LEU A 37 -16.03 14.20 12.15
C LEU A 37 -16.96 14.55 13.31
N ASP A 38 -18.07 15.23 13.04
CA ASP A 38 -19.03 15.65 14.08
C ASP A 38 -19.73 14.47 14.77
N ALA A 39 -19.97 13.37 14.05
CA ALA A 39 -20.57 12.16 14.61
C ALA A 39 -19.59 11.47 15.56
N VAL A 40 -18.34 11.30 15.14
CA VAL A 40 -17.27 10.69 15.93
C VAL A 40 -16.92 11.51 17.16
N LEU A 41 -16.84 12.84 17.04
CA LEU A 41 -16.57 13.73 18.18
C LEU A 41 -17.73 13.80 19.17
N ARG A 42 -18.98 13.61 18.72
CA ARG A 42 -20.14 13.47 19.61
C ARG A 42 -20.08 12.16 20.40
N GLN A 43 -19.69 11.04 19.78
CA GLN A 43 -19.49 9.76 20.50
C GLN A 43 -18.42 9.87 21.57
N ALA A 44 -17.34 10.60 21.29
CA ALA A 44 -16.28 10.87 22.25
C ALA A 44 -16.70 11.82 23.38
N GLN A 45 -17.85 12.48 23.28
CA GLN A 45 -18.33 13.54 24.18
C GLN A 45 -17.30 14.66 24.40
N ASP A 46 -16.33 14.79 23.52
CA ASP A 46 -15.21 15.73 23.65
C ASP A 46 -14.53 15.97 22.31
N ARG A 47 -13.93 17.17 22.17
CA ARG A 47 -13.06 17.59 21.06
C ARG A 47 -11.61 17.83 21.50
N ASN A 48 -11.29 17.56 22.75
CA ASN A 48 -10.03 17.96 23.39
C ASN A 48 -9.00 16.81 23.41
N PHE A 49 -8.77 16.18 22.26
CA PHE A 49 -7.70 15.19 22.14
C PHE A 49 -6.33 15.89 21.99
N ASP A 50 -5.38 15.47 22.82
CA ASP A 50 -3.97 15.87 22.70
C ASP A 50 -3.24 15.07 21.63
N ILE A 51 -3.63 13.81 21.46
CA ILE A 51 -3.03 12.86 20.51
C ILE A 51 -4.13 12.12 19.77
N ILE A 52 -3.98 11.97 18.46
CA ILE A 52 -4.78 11.03 17.67
C ILE A 52 -3.86 9.99 17.01
N SER A 53 -4.32 8.74 17.02
CA SER A 53 -3.73 7.64 16.26
C SER A 53 -4.76 7.15 15.25
N VAL A 54 -4.41 7.18 13.96
CA VAL A 54 -5.27 6.82 12.84
C VAL A 54 -4.69 5.65 12.05
N PHE A 55 -5.48 5.07 11.15
CA PHE A 55 -5.00 4.11 10.17
C PHE A 55 -5.28 4.63 8.75
N VAL A 56 -5.07 3.80 7.74
CA VAL A 56 -5.06 4.20 6.32
C VAL A 56 -6.43 4.62 5.77
N GLY A 57 -7.53 4.22 6.39
CA GLY A 57 -8.88 4.60 6.00
C GLY A 57 -9.31 5.99 6.48
N SER A 58 -8.59 6.57 7.44
CA SER A 58 -8.83 7.92 7.96
C SER A 58 -8.20 9.00 7.08
N GLY A 59 -8.83 10.18 6.98
CA GLY A 59 -8.28 11.35 6.32
C GLY A 59 -8.09 12.49 7.32
N VAL A 60 -6.84 12.83 7.64
CA VAL A 60 -6.52 13.93 8.58
C VAL A 60 -6.15 15.17 7.77
N ASP A 61 -7.16 15.81 7.21
CA ASP A 61 -7.05 17.01 6.44
C ASP A 61 -7.09 18.28 7.31
N LYS A 62 -7.06 19.45 6.68
CA LYS A 62 -7.10 20.74 7.36
C LYS A 62 -8.38 20.94 8.19
N GLU A 63 -9.52 20.40 7.76
CA GLU A 63 -10.80 20.52 8.47
C GLU A 63 -10.77 19.71 9.76
N VAL A 64 -10.32 18.44 9.69
CA VAL A 64 -10.12 17.59 10.87
C VAL A 64 -9.15 18.22 11.86
N ILE A 65 -8.00 18.72 11.37
CA ILE A 65 -6.98 19.39 12.19
C ILE A 65 -7.55 20.64 12.88
N ASN A 66 -8.40 21.41 12.19
CA ASN A 66 -9.02 22.62 12.77
C ASN A 66 -10.07 22.30 13.84
N ALA A 67 -10.75 21.18 13.73
CA ALA A 67 -11.77 20.75 14.69
C ALA A 67 -11.20 20.21 16.00
N LEU A 68 -9.88 19.96 16.08
CA LEU A 68 -9.18 19.41 17.24
C LEU A 68 -8.21 20.48 17.83
N PRO A 69 -8.71 21.44 18.63
CA PRO A 69 -7.94 22.61 19.04
C PRO A 69 -6.76 22.29 19.96
N ASN A 70 -6.79 21.18 20.68
CA ASN A 70 -5.74 20.78 21.64
C ASN A 70 -4.75 19.76 21.04
N LEU A 71 -4.87 19.43 19.76
CA LEU A 71 -4.05 18.42 19.10
C LEU A 71 -2.56 18.82 19.09
N LYS A 72 -1.71 17.93 19.55
CA LYS A 72 -0.25 18.11 19.64
C LYS A 72 0.52 17.07 18.83
N LEU A 73 -0.06 15.86 18.69
CA LEU A 73 0.53 14.76 17.92
C LEU A 73 -0.55 14.05 17.10
N THR A 74 -0.25 13.80 15.84
CA THR A 74 -0.96 12.84 15.00
C THR A 74 -0.01 11.68 14.67
N THR A 75 -0.41 10.45 14.98
CA THR A 75 0.31 9.26 14.51
C THR A 75 -0.52 8.49 13.51
N THR A 76 0.15 7.83 12.56
CA THR A 76 -0.51 6.85 11.71
C THR A 76 0.10 5.46 11.93
N ARG A 77 -0.75 4.46 12.06
CA ARG A 77 -0.37 3.04 12.17
C ARG A 77 0.01 2.44 10.82
N SER A 78 0.69 3.22 9.98
CA SER A 78 1.13 2.83 8.64
C SER A 78 2.48 3.45 8.28
N THR A 79 3.16 2.86 7.29
CA THR A 79 4.38 3.45 6.72
C THR A 79 4.04 4.59 5.76
N GLY A 80 2.96 4.47 4.96
CA GLY A 80 2.43 5.55 4.15
C GLY A 80 1.65 6.55 5.01
N PHE A 81 1.81 7.83 4.74
CA PHE A 81 1.13 8.92 5.45
C PHE A 81 0.46 9.90 4.48
N ASP A 82 0.10 9.42 3.29
CA ASP A 82 -0.50 10.23 2.21
C ASP A 82 -1.89 10.76 2.59
N HIS A 83 -2.57 10.11 3.53
CA HIS A 83 -3.88 10.48 4.09
C HIS A 83 -3.81 11.55 5.19
N ILE A 84 -2.62 12.10 5.49
CA ILE A 84 -2.40 13.13 6.51
C ILE A 84 -1.85 14.40 5.88
N ASP A 85 -2.49 15.54 6.10
CA ASP A 85 -1.99 16.86 5.70
C ASP A 85 -0.84 17.32 6.62
N ILE A 86 0.37 16.82 6.30
CA ILE A 86 1.60 17.15 7.03
C ILE A 86 1.89 18.65 7.00
N THR A 87 1.52 19.34 5.94
CA THR A 87 1.75 20.80 5.81
C THR A 87 0.92 21.56 6.82
N SER A 88 -0.37 21.25 6.94
CA SER A 88 -1.26 21.88 7.92
C SER A 88 -0.86 21.56 9.36
N LEU A 89 -0.42 20.31 9.64
CA LEU A 89 0.12 19.96 10.96
C LEU A 89 1.34 20.82 11.32
N LYS A 90 2.31 20.95 10.42
CA LYS A 90 3.52 21.77 10.62
C LYS A 90 3.20 23.23 10.87
N GLN A 91 2.26 23.82 10.11
CA GLN A 91 1.84 25.21 10.27
C GLN A 91 1.28 25.49 11.68
N LYS A 92 0.66 24.50 12.31
CA LYS A 92 0.13 24.59 13.68
C LYS A 92 1.10 24.11 14.77
N GLY A 93 2.31 23.69 14.40
CA GLY A 93 3.28 23.15 15.36
C GLY A 93 2.92 21.76 15.89
N ILE A 94 1.99 21.04 15.24
CA ILE A 94 1.56 19.70 15.62
C ILE A 94 2.57 18.71 15.05
N LYS A 95 3.00 17.76 15.89
CA LYS A 95 3.95 16.71 15.49
C LYS A 95 3.23 15.61 14.71
N ALA A 96 3.98 14.95 13.81
CA ALA A 96 3.49 13.81 13.05
C ALA A 96 4.42 12.61 13.21
N GLY A 97 3.85 11.46 13.57
CA GLY A 97 4.55 10.18 13.68
C GLY A 97 4.02 9.17 12.67
N TYR A 98 4.87 8.23 12.25
CA TYR A 98 4.49 7.14 11.35
C TYR A 98 5.10 5.82 11.84
N VAL A 99 4.73 4.70 11.22
CA VAL A 99 5.25 3.38 11.60
C VAL A 99 6.14 2.83 10.48
N PRO A 100 7.48 2.85 10.63
CA PRO A 100 8.37 2.28 9.64
C PRO A 100 8.53 0.75 9.81
N GLY A 101 8.67 0.03 8.69
CA GLY A 101 9.28 -1.29 8.68
C GLY A 101 8.53 -2.45 9.32
N TYR A 102 7.24 -2.32 9.54
CA TYR A 102 6.43 -3.39 10.14
C TYR A 102 6.16 -4.56 9.18
N GLY A 103 6.10 -4.28 7.89
CA GLY A 103 5.65 -5.20 6.86
C GLY A 103 6.71 -5.59 5.83
N ASP A 104 7.99 -5.45 6.13
CA ASP A 104 9.07 -5.64 5.15
C ASP A 104 9.05 -7.04 4.52
N ASN A 105 8.98 -8.08 5.35
CA ASN A 105 8.83 -9.46 4.88
C ASN A 105 7.39 -9.77 4.47
N THR A 106 6.41 -9.28 5.23
CA THR A 106 4.98 -9.58 5.06
C THR A 106 4.47 -9.21 3.67
N VAL A 107 4.76 -7.98 3.23
CA VAL A 107 4.36 -7.50 1.90
C VAL A 107 5.11 -8.24 0.78
N ALA A 108 6.39 -8.56 0.98
CA ALA A 108 7.16 -9.34 0.02
C ALA A 108 6.61 -10.77 -0.12
N GLU A 109 6.27 -11.43 0.99
CA GLU A 109 5.64 -12.75 1.00
C GLU A 109 4.29 -12.73 0.27
N PHE A 110 3.47 -11.69 0.51
CA PHE A 110 2.19 -11.52 -0.17
C PHE A 110 2.35 -11.33 -1.68
N ALA A 111 3.33 -10.53 -2.12
CA ALA A 111 3.65 -10.38 -3.54
C ALA A 111 3.97 -11.73 -4.20
N PHE A 112 4.74 -12.59 -3.51
CA PHE A 112 4.99 -13.96 -3.98
C PHE A 112 3.74 -14.86 -3.92
N GLY A 113 2.83 -14.63 -2.99
CA GLY A 113 1.51 -15.25 -2.98
C GLY A 113 0.73 -14.94 -4.27
N LEU A 114 0.71 -13.68 -4.72
CA LEU A 114 0.10 -13.27 -5.99
C LEU A 114 0.82 -13.88 -7.20
N ILE A 115 2.17 -13.86 -7.19
CA ILE A 115 2.99 -14.48 -8.25
C ILE A 115 2.66 -15.97 -8.40
N LEU A 116 2.60 -16.73 -7.30
CA LEU A 116 2.31 -18.15 -7.32
C LEU A 116 0.87 -18.43 -7.78
N ASN A 117 -0.09 -17.62 -7.35
CA ASN A 117 -1.46 -17.73 -7.82
C ASN A 117 -1.57 -17.58 -9.34
N LEU A 118 -0.95 -16.53 -9.90
CA LEU A 118 -0.97 -16.26 -11.34
C LEU A 118 -0.17 -17.31 -12.13
N SER A 119 1.08 -17.59 -11.71
CA SER A 119 1.97 -18.52 -12.43
C SER A 119 1.49 -19.95 -12.43
N ARG A 120 0.76 -20.38 -11.39
CA ARG A 120 0.27 -21.77 -11.22
C ARG A 120 -1.26 -21.87 -11.36
N LYS A 121 -1.96 -20.75 -11.62
CA LYS A 121 -3.42 -20.68 -11.77
C LYS A 121 -4.19 -21.33 -10.61
N ILE A 122 -3.71 -21.05 -9.37
CA ILE A 122 -4.22 -21.71 -8.16
C ILE A 122 -5.67 -21.28 -7.91
N TYR A 123 -5.97 -19.99 -8.00
CA TYR A 123 -7.32 -19.46 -7.81
C TYR A 123 -8.28 -20.01 -8.87
N GLU A 124 -7.92 -19.95 -10.15
CA GLU A 124 -8.72 -20.47 -11.25
C GLU A 124 -9.03 -21.98 -11.09
N ALA A 125 -8.03 -22.77 -10.66
CA ALA A 125 -8.21 -24.18 -10.41
C ALA A 125 -9.14 -24.45 -9.21
N TYR A 126 -8.96 -23.72 -8.13
CA TYR A 126 -9.82 -23.80 -6.94
C TYR A 126 -11.27 -23.43 -7.28
N ASP A 127 -11.46 -22.28 -7.95
CA ASP A 127 -12.78 -21.76 -8.28
C ASP A 127 -13.53 -22.71 -9.23
N ARG A 128 -12.85 -23.27 -10.24
CA ARG A 128 -13.43 -24.28 -11.14
C ARG A 128 -14.03 -25.47 -10.38
N ILE A 129 -13.28 -26.03 -9.43
CA ILE A 129 -13.77 -27.16 -8.64
C ILE A 129 -14.96 -26.73 -7.78
N ARG A 130 -14.86 -25.57 -7.15
CA ARG A 130 -15.92 -25.06 -6.26
C ARG A 130 -17.21 -24.76 -7.01
N GLU A 131 -17.15 -24.12 -8.18
CA GLU A 131 -18.32 -23.67 -8.92
C GLU A 131 -18.90 -24.79 -9.82
N THR A 132 -18.07 -25.67 -10.36
CA THR A 132 -18.51 -26.65 -11.37
C THR A 132 -18.30 -28.11 -10.98
N GLY A 133 -17.53 -28.39 -9.93
CA GLY A 133 -17.09 -29.76 -9.60
C GLY A 133 -16.12 -30.37 -10.61
N SER A 134 -15.64 -29.62 -11.61
CA SER A 134 -14.82 -30.13 -12.69
C SER A 134 -13.34 -30.26 -12.30
N PHE A 135 -12.76 -31.44 -12.59
CA PHE A 135 -11.32 -31.72 -12.46
C PHE A 135 -10.56 -31.58 -13.80
N SER A 136 -11.13 -30.89 -14.79
CA SER A 136 -10.45 -30.63 -16.07
C SER A 136 -9.23 -29.72 -15.86
N LEU A 137 -8.11 -30.13 -16.51
CA LEU A 137 -6.87 -29.31 -16.54
C LEU A 137 -6.82 -28.32 -17.71
N GLU A 138 -7.86 -28.26 -18.54
CA GLU A 138 -7.92 -27.37 -19.69
C GLU A 138 -7.79 -25.90 -19.27
N GLY A 139 -6.86 -25.16 -19.90
CA GLY A 139 -6.58 -23.75 -19.56
C GLY A 139 -5.78 -23.51 -18.26
N LEU A 140 -5.54 -24.54 -17.42
CA LEU A 140 -4.84 -24.42 -16.13
C LEU A 140 -3.31 -24.61 -16.21
N ARG A 141 -2.73 -24.66 -17.44
CA ARG A 141 -1.29 -24.79 -17.57
C ARG A 141 -0.59 -23.52 -17.13
N GLY A 142 0.22 -23.63 -16.10
CA GLY A 142 1.07 -22.57 -15.57
C GLY A 142 2.52 -22.70 -16.01
N PHE A 143 3.42 -21.99 -15.32
CA PHE A 143 4.87 -22.03 -15.53
C PHE A 143 5.63 -22.02 -14.19
N ASP A 144 6.87 -22.52 -14.21
CA ASP A 144 7.75 -22.55 -13.05
C ASP A 144 8.49 -21.23 -12.87
N LEU A 145 8.76 -20.83 -11.61
CA LEU A 145 9.55 -19.66 -11.29
C LEU A 145 11.06 -19.88 -11.45
N ASN A 146 11.51 -21.13 -11.25
CA ASN A 146 12.92 -21.48 -11.38
C ASN A 146 13.47 -21.11 -12.76
N GLY A 147 14.61 -20.41 -12.78
CA GLY A 147 15.25 -19.92 -14.01
C GLY A 147 14.58 -18.71 -14.67
N LYS A 148 13.43 -18.27 -14.22
CA LYS A 148 12.77 -17.04 -14.71
C LYS A 148 13.47 -15.80 -14.17
N THR A 149 13.33 -14.69 -14.89
CA THR A 149 13.85 -13.38 -14.46
C THR A 149 12.75 -12.58 -13.79
N ILE A 150 13.02 -12.12 -12.55
CA ILE A 150 12.19 -11.14 -11.86
C ILE A 150 12.86 -9.77 -11.85
N GLY A 151 12.11 -8.74 -12.24
CA GLY A 151 12.49 -7.34 -12.16
C GLY A 151 11.91 -6.72 -10.90
N ILE A 152 12.76 -6.30 -9.96
CA ILE A 152 12.36 -5.61 -8.73
C ILE A 152 12.50 -4.12 -8.93
N VAL A 153 11.37 -3.40 -8.89
CA VAL A 153 11.35 -1.94 -8.99
C VAL A 153 11.25 -1.36 -7.57
N GLY A 154 12.35 -0.77 -7.10
CA GLY A 154 12.53 -0.31 -5.73
C GLY A 154 13.26 -1.33 -4.86
N THR A 155 14.48 -0.99 -4.41
CA THR A 155 15.34 -1.83 -3.56
C THR A 155 15.36 -1.32 -2.11
N GLY A 156 14.21 -0.83 -1.67
CA GLY A 156 13.94 -0.52 -0.27
C GLY A 156 13.87 -1.80 0.59
N ARG A 157 13.35 -1.67 1.80
CA ARG A 157 13.27 -2.78 2.77
C ARG A 157 12.46 -3.96 2.20
N ILE A 158 11.27 -3.69 1.65
CA ILE A 158 10.38 -4.71 1.05
C ILE A 158 11.05 -5.35 -0.18
N GLY A 159 11.58 -4.53 -1.12
CA GLY A 159 12.23 -5.04 -2.32
C GLY A 159 13.44 -5.94 -2.03
N CYS A 160 14.23 -5.61 -0.99
CA CYS A 160 15.31 -6.50 -0.53
C CYS A 160 14.81 -7.86 -0.02
N TYR A 161 13.65 -7.91 0.66
CA TYR A 161 13.02 -9.19 1.02
C TYR A 161 12.50 -9.93 -0.19
N ALA A 162 11.88 -9.24 -1.16
CA ALA A 162 11.44 -9.85 -2.41
C ALA A 162 12.60 -10.48 -3.19
N ILE A 163 13.77 -9.82 -3.23
CA ILE A 163 15.00 -10.38 -3.84
C ILE A 163 15.43 -11.69 -3.15
N LYS A 164 15.42 -11.71 -1.80
CA LYS A 164 15.77 -12.93 -1.05
C LYS A 164 14.82 -14.09 -1.32
N ILE A 165 13.53 -13.82 -1.38
CA ILE A 165 12.51 -14.83 -1.68
C ILE A 165 12.68 -15.34 -3.13
N ALA A 166 12.92 -14.44 -4.09
CA ALA A 166 13.18 -14.79 -5.49
C ALA A 166 14.35 -15.77 -5.64
N HIS A 167 15.44 -15.55 -4.93
CA HIS A 167 16.57 -16.49 -4.91
C HIS A 167 16.19 -17.86 -4.34
N GLY A 168 15.31 -17.89 -3.33
CA GLY A 168 14.77 -19.16 -2.80
C GLY A 168 14.00 -19.98 -3.84
N PHE A 169 13.40 -19.30 -4.83
CA PHE A 169 12.75 -19.96 -5.99
C PHE A 169 13.69 -20.23 -7.16
N GLY A 170 14.98 -19.93 -7.05
CA GLY A 170 15.95 -20.11 -8.14
C GLY A 170 15.76 -19.14 -9.30
N MET A 171 15.21 -17.96 -9.04
CA MET A 171 15.01 -16.93 -10.06
C MET A 171 16.28 -16.10 -10.32
N ASN A 172 16.41 -15.58 -11.53
CA ASN A 172 17.36 -14.52 -11.86
C ASN A 172 16.78 -13.18 -11.43
N VAL A 173 17.56 -12.35 -10.73
CA VAL A 173 17.08 -11.08 -10.19
C VAL A 173 17.80 -9.91 -10.85
N ILE A 174 17.03 -8.98 -11.42
CA ILE A 174 17.48 -7.66 -11.83
C ILE A 174 16.64 -6.61 -11.08
N ALA A 175 17.20 -5.42 -10.86
CA ALA A 175 16.49 -4.38 -10.12
C ALA A 175 16.67 -3.01 -10.74
N HIS A 176 15.70 -2.14 -10.47
CA HIS A 176 15.77 -0.72 -10.76
C HIS A 176 15.44 0.09 -9.50
N ASP A 177 16.22 1.14 -9.26
CA ASP A 177 15.96 2.10 -8.19
C ASP A 177 16.45 3.48 -8.63
N ALA A 178 15.71 4.53 -8.29
CA ALA A 178 16.12 5.90 -8.56
C ALA A 178 17.38 6.31 -7.74
N TYR A 179 17.57 5.64 -6.60
CA TYR A 179 18.71 5.85 -5.69
C TYR A 179 19.39 4.52 -5.40
N PRO A 180 20.12 3.95 -6.39
CA PRO A 180 20.70 2.62 -6.27
C PRO A 180 21.77 2.57 -5.18
N LYS A 181 21.82 1.44 -4.47
CA LYS A 181 22.80 1.14 -3.43
C LYS A 181 23.70 0.00 -3.90
N PRO A 182 24.87 0.29 -4.48
CA PRO A 182 25.74 -0.73 -5.08
C PRO A 182 26.14 -1.87 -4.13
N GLU A 183 26.24 -1.58 -2.82
CA GLU A 183 26.55 -2.57 -1.80
C GLU A 183 25.51 -3.69 -1.69
N LEU A 184 24.24 -3.40 -2.03
CA LEU A 184 23.18 -4.42 -2.04
C LEU A 184 23.39 -5.46 -3.14
N CYS A 185 24.00 -5.09 -4.27
CA CYS A 185 24.24 -6.01 -5.39
C CYS A 185 25.08 -7.21 -4.96
N SER A 186 26.18 -6.98 -4.22
CA SER A 186 27.04 -8.04 -3.71
C SER A 186 26.40 -8.82 -2.57
N GLN A 187 25.65 -8.14 -1.70
CA GLN A 187 25.01 -8.75 -0.54
C GLN A 187 23.83 -9.66 -0.92
N LEU A 188 23.06 -9.27 -1.96
CA LEU A 188 21.83 -9.95 -2.36
C LEU A 188 21.92 -10.58 -3.75
N ASN A 189 23.10 -10.58 -4.40
CA ASN A 189 23.38 -11.23 -5.68
C ASN A 189 22.38 -10.84 -6.81
N PHE A 190 22.28 -9.55 -7.14
CA PHE A 190 21.48 -9.04 -8.24
C PHE A 190 22.21 -7.93 -8.99
N LYS A 191 21.63 -7.43 -10.09
CA LYS A 191 22.16 -6.32 -10.88
C LYS A 191 21.15 -5.19 -10.98
N TYR A 192 21.61 -3.93 -10.84
CA TYR A 192 20.82 -2.78 -11.24
C TYR A 192 20.88 -2.60 -12.75
N VAL A 193 19.71 -2.31 -13.33
CA VAL A 193 19.54 -1.99 -14.75
C VAL A 193 18.62 -0.78 -14.91
N PRO A 194 18.65 -0.06 -16.05
CA PRO A 194 17.65 0.94 -16.38
C PRO A 194 16.23 0.35 -16.38
N LEU A 195 15.20 1.19 -16.10
CA LEU A 195 13.81 0.71 -16.03
C LEU A 195 13.37 0.01 -17.33
N ASP A 196 13.63 0.62 -18.49
CA ASP A 196 13.27 0.04 -19.80
C ASP A 196 13.88 -1.34 -20.04
N GLU A 197 15.12 -1.52 -19.60
CA GLU A 197 15.82 -2.80 -19.69
C GLU A 197 15.20 -3.83 -18.74
N LEU A 198 14.84 -3.43 -17.52
CA LEU A 198 14.13 -4.28 -16.58
C LEU A 198 12.80 -4.74 -17.16
N LEU A 199 12.01 -3.82 -17.74
CA LEU A 199 10.72 -4.13 -18.34
C LEU A 199 10.85 -5.15 -19.49
N ALA A 200 11.87 -4.99 -20.34
CA ALA A 200 12.09 -5.84 -21.51
C ALA A 200 12.62 -7.24 -21.17
N GLN A 201 13.34 -7.40 -20.04
CA GLN A 201 13.97 -8.69 -19.68
C GLN A 201 13.17 -9.52 -18.68
N SER A 202 12.25 -8.91 -17.92
CA SER A 202 11.58 -9.58 -16.81
C SER A 202 10.41 -10.45 -17.27
N ASP A 203 10.37 -11.69 -16.79
CA ASP A 203 9.18 -12.55 -16.85
C ASP A 203 8.13 -12.12 -15.80
N ILE A 204 8.59 -11.52 -14.71
CA ILE A 204 7.77 -11.00 -13.62
C ILE A 204 8.34 -9.65 -13.20
N ILE A 205 7.49 -8.64 -13.06
CA ILE A 205 7.83 -7.31 -12.58
C ILE A 205 7.12 -7.07 -11.26
N SER A 206 7.85 -6.73 -10.19
CA SER A 206 7.27 -6.47 -8.87
C SER A 206 7.64 -5.09 -8.37
N LEU A 207 6.61 -4.29 -8.02
CA LEU A 207 6.75 -2.89 -7.66
C LEU A 207 6.80 -2.71 -6.15
N HIS A 208 7.87 -2.09 -5.65
CA HIS A 208 8.12 -1.84 -4.23
C HIS A 208 8.63 -0.41 -3.97
N VAL A 209 8.07 0.56 -4.68
CA VAL A 209 8.40 1.99 -4.57
C VAL A 209 7.34 2.74 -3.76
N PRO A 210 7.70 3.82 -3.02
CA PRO A 210 6.71 4.72 -2.43
C PRO A 210 6.00 5.51 -3.53
N TYR A 211 4.81 6.02 -3.25
CA TYR A 211 4.18 7.00 -4.13
C TYR A 211 4.81 8.38 -3.94
N LEU A 212 5.34 8.92 -5.02
CA LEU A 212 5.83 10.28 -5.13
C LEU A 212 5.01 11.00 -6.19
N PRO A 213 4.20 12.01 -5.82
CA PRO A 213 3.31 12.70 -6.75
C PRO A 213 4.10 13.41 -7.85
N PRO A 214 3.44 13.80 -8.95
CA PRO A 214 4.03 14.64 -9.98
C PRO A 214 4.62 15.91 -9.38
N SER A 215 5.82 16.28 -9.79
CA SER A 215 6.47 17.51 -9.34
C SER A 215 6.68 18.45 -10.53
N THR A 216 6.40 19.73 -10.29
CA THR A 216 6.74 20.81 -11.22
C THR A 216 8.21 21.25 -11.13
N ILE A 217 8.94 20.73 -10.14
CA ILE A 217 10.35 21.05 -9.92
C ILE A 217 11.18 20.12 -10.79
N SER A 218 11.94 20.69 -11.72
CA SER A 218 12.83 19.93 -12.59
C SER A 218 13.84 19.11 -11.79
N GLY A 219 13.96 17.82 -12.13
CA GLY A 219 14.90 16.89 -11.49
C GLY A 219 14.37 16.20 -10.23
N GLN A 220 13.14 16.48 -9.78
CA GLN A 220 12.53 15.66 -8.73
C GLN A 220 12.02 14.33 -9.29
N THR A 221 12.35 13.25 -8.59
CA THR A 221 11.85 11.91 -8.90
C THR A 221 10.36 11.84 -8.60
N THR A 222 9.57 11.33 -9.56
CA THR A 222 8.17 10.95 -9.38
C THR A 222 8.01 9.46 -9.57
N THR A 223 7.07 8.85 -8.88
CA THR A 223 6.65 7.47 -9.12
C THR A 223 5.19 7.39 -9.56
N HIS A 224 4.53 8.54 -9.70
CA HIS A 224 3.20 8.62 -10.31
C HIS A 224 3.29 8.14 -11.75
N HIS A 225 2.47 7.13 -12.08
CA HIS A 225 2.47 6.49 -13.40
C HIS A 225 3.88 6.09 -13.87
N LEU A 226 4.68 5.49 -12.96
CA LEU A 226 6.01 4.98 -13.29
C LEU A 226 5.93 3.94 -14.42
N ILE A 227 4.89 3.10 -14.38
CA ILE A 227 4.48 2.25 -15.50
C ILE A 227 3.27 2.92 -16.17
N ASN A 228 3.43 3.28 -17.42
CA ASN A 228 2.47 4.12 -18.15
C ASN A 228 2.39 3.74 -19.63
N LYS A 229 1.54 4.43 -20.38
CA LYS A 229 1.32 4.21 -21.83
C LYS A 229 2.59 4.30 -22.69
N ASP A 230 3.63 5.05 -22.25
CA ASP A 230 4.85 5.26 -23.05
C ASP A 230 5.87 4.13 -22.86
N ASN A 231 5.80 3.38 -21.76
CA ASN A 231 6.76 2.32 -21.45
C ASN A 231 6.14 0.92 -21.27
N ILE A 232 4.84 0.80 -21.05
CA ILE A 232 4.18 -0.51 -20.83
C ILE A 232 4.33 -1.44 -22.05
N ALA A 233 4.40 -0.89 -23.25
CA ALA A 233 4.64 -1.64 -24.48
C ALA A 233 6.06 -2.24 -24.58
N LYS A 234 7.02 -1.78 -23.75
CA LYS A 234 8.37 -2.33 -23.67
C LYS A 234 8.45 -3.59 -22.81
N ILE A 235 7.38 -3.90 -22.08
CA ILE A 235 7.32 -5.09 -21.23
C ILE A 235 7.43 -6.36 -22.09
N LYS A 236 8.22 -7.31 -21.58
CA LYS A 236 8.34 -8.63 -22.21
C LYS A 236 6.97 -9.28 -22.36
N LYS A 237 6.64 -9.68 -23.58
CA LYS A 237 5.32 -10.27 -23.89
C LYS A 237 5.02 -11.47 -22.98
N GLY A 238 3.86 -11.43 -22.35
CA GLY A 238 3.40 -12.47 -21.43
C GLY A 238 3.93 -12.36 -19.99
N ALA A 239 4.68 -11.29 -19.66
CA ALA A 239 5.16 -11.05 -18.32
C ALA A 239 4.00 -10.79 -17.34
N LEU A 240 4.23 -11.07 -16.04
CA LEU A 240 3.33 -10.72 -14.96
C LEU A 240 3.73 -9.38 -14.34
N LEU A 241 2.74 -8.55 -13.98
CA LEU A 241 2.94 -7.33 -13.21
C LEU A 241 2.33 -7.47 -11.82
N ILE A 242 3.13 -7.22 -10.78
CA ILE A 242 2.71 -7.29 -9.38
C ILE A 242 2.84 -5.91 -8.74
N ASN A 243 1.74 -5.41 -8.18
CA ASN A 243 1.74 -4.14 -7.47
C ASN A 243 1.15 -4.29 -6.06
N THR A 244 2.02 -4.28 -5.06
CA THR A 244 1.71 -4.25 -3.63
C THR A 244 2.20 -2.94 -2.99
N SER A 245 2.38 -1.89 -3.80
CA SER A 245 2.89 -0.59 -3.34
C SER A 245 1.80 0.48 -3.27
N ARG A 246 1.51 1.17 -4.36
CA ARG A 246 0.40 2.15 -4.51
C ARG A 246 -0.21 2.03 -5.89
N GLY A 247 -1.53 2.17 -6.00
CA GLY A 247 -2.24 2.06 -7.29
C GLY A 247 -1.71 3.03 -8.33
N ALA A 248 -1.59 4.30 -7.98
CA ALA A 248 -1.13 5.35 -8.88
C ALA A 248 0.36 5.26 -9.33
N VAL A 249 1.08 4.20 -8.97
CA VAL A 249 2.38 3.86 -9.59
C VAL A 249 2.22 3.29 -10.99
N VAL A 250 1.05 2.73 -11.29
CA VAL A 250 0.69 2.18 -12.61
C VAL A 250 -0.48 2.97 -13.18
N GLU A 251 -0.36 3.46 -14.41
CA GLU A 251 -1.47 4.08 -15.14
C GLU A 251 -2.52 3.02 -15.46
N THR A 252 -3.68 3.10 -14.83
CA THR A 252 -4.72 2.04 -14.89
C THR A 252 -5.19 1.77 -16.31
N GLU A 253 -5.39 2.81 -17.14
CA GLU A 253 -5.82 2.65 -18.52
C GLU A 253 -4.76 1.92 -19.40
N ALA A 254 -3.49 2.23 -19.18
CA ALA A 254 -2.40 1.55 -19.86
C ALA A 254 -2.32 0.08 -19.46
N LEU A 255 -2.57 -0.22 -18.19
CA LEU A 255 -2.61 -1.59 -17.66
C LEU A 255 -3.74 -2.41 -18.29
N VAL A 256 -4.98 -1.88 -18.31
CA VAL A 256 -6.13 -2.53 -18.96
C VAL A 256 -5.82 -2.86 -20.41
N LYS A 257 -5.26 -1.89 -21.15
CA LYS A 257 -4.91 -2.07 -22.54
C LYS A 257 -3.85 -3.16 -22.73
N ALA A 258 -2.78 -3.14 -21.94
CA ALA A 258 -1.69 -4.12 -22.05
C ALA A 258 -2.14 -5.55 -21.74
N LEU A 259 -3.06 -5.72 -20.79
CA LEU A 259 -3.67 -7.02 -20.46
C LEU A 259 -4.58 -7.49 -21.62
N SER A 260 -5.43 -6.60 -22.15
CA SER A 260 -6.36 -6.92 -23.24
C SER A 260 -5.63 -7.28 -24.55
N GLU A 261 -4.50 -6.63 -24.83
CA GLU A 261 -3.66 -6.89 -26.02
C GLU A 261 -2.68 -8.07 -25.82
N GLY A 262 -2.64 -8.68 -24.63
CA GLY A 262 -1.76 -9.81 -24.30
C GLY A 262 -0.28 -9.43 -24.25
N ILE A 263 0.05 -8.16 -24.04
CA ILE A 263 1.41 -7.70 -23.69
C ILE A 263 1.75 -8.24 -22.31
N LEU A 264 0.87 -8.00 -21.32
CA LEU A 264 0.93 -8.65 -20.01
C LEU A 264 0.17 -9.97 -20.03
N GLY A 265 0.76 -11.01 -19.47
CA GLY A 265 0.14 -12.31 -19.26
C GLY A 265 -0.83 -12.33 -18.08
N GLY A 266 -0.67 -11.39 -17.13
CA GLY A 266 -1.54 -11.22 -15.97
C GLY A 266 -1.04 -10.13 -15.03
N ALA A 267 -1.89 -9.75 -14.07
CA ALA A 267 -1.54 -8.79 -13.02
C ALA A 267 -2.02 -9.25 -11.64
N GLY A 268 -1.18 -9.03 -10.62
CA GLY A 268 -1.52 -9.20 -9.21
C GLY A 268 -1.48 -7.84 -8.51
N LEU A 269 -2.63 -7.36 -8.08
CA LEU A 269 -2.81 -5.99 -7.61
C LEU A 269 -3.39 -6.02 -6.19
N ASP A 270 -2.62 -5.58 -5.21
CA ASP A 270 -3.14 -5.37 -3.85
C ASP A 270 -3.66 -3.93 -3.66
N VAL A 271 -3.41 -3.08 -4.64
CA VAL A 271 -3.73 -1.66 -4.64
C VAL A 271 -4.25 -1.21 -6.00
N LEU A 272 -5.18 -0.26 -6.01
CA LEU A 272 -5.76 0.36 -7.22
C LEU A 272 -5.63 1.88 -7.16
N GLU A 273 -5.61 2.55 -8.31
CA GLU A 273 -5.91 3.98 -8.33
C GLU A 273 -7.38 4.19 -7.91
N GLU A 274 -7.67 5.28 -7.23
CA GLU A 274 -9.03 5.58 -6.74
C GLU A 274 -9.62 4.47 -5.85
N GLU A 275 -8.78 3.80 -5.02
CA GLU A 275 -9.22 2.74 -4.09
C GLU A 275 -10.43 3.15 -3.26
N GLY A 276 -10.47 4.40 -2.77
CA GLY A 276 -11.56 4.91 -1.95
C GLY A 276 -12.91 4.89 -2.69
N ALA A 277 -12.90 5.18 -3.98
CA ALA A 277 -14.09 5.13 -4.83
C ALA A 277 -14.53 3.69 -5.10
N ALA A 278 -13.59 2.77 -5.26
CA ALA A 278 -13.88 1.35 -5.49
C ALA A 278 -14.40 0.64 -4.22
N GLN A 279 -14.06 1.12 -3.02
CA GLN A 279 -14.51 0.53 -1.77
C GLN A 279 -15.98 0.84 -1.43
N ASP A 280 -16.52 1.96 -1.90
CA ASP A 280 -17.91 2.34 -1.62
C ASP A 280 -18.57 3.00 -2.85
N GLU A 281 -18.77 2.21 -3.90
CA GLU A 281 -19.42 2.66 -5.15
C GLU A 281 -20.83 3.19 -4.92
N LYS A 282 -21.57 2.59 -3.97
CA LYS A 282 -22.91 3.04 -3.63
C LYS A 282 -22.87 4.42 -2.99
N ALA A 283 -21.91 4.67 -2.09
CA ALA A 283 -21.71 5.99 -1.52
C ALA A 283 -21.23 6.98 -2.58
N LEU A 284 -20.34 6.57 -3.49
CA LEU A 284 -19.91 7.40 -4.62
C LEU A 284 -21.09 7.80 -5.51
N LEU A 285 -22.00 6.86 -5.85
CA LEU A 285 -23.15 7.13 -6.69
C LEU A 285 -24.23 7.97 -6.00
N LEU A 286 -24.45 7.78 -4.69
CA LEU A 286 -25.53 8.43 -3.95
C LEU A 286 -25.11 9.75 -3.30
N TYR A 287 -23.85 9.87 -2.85
CA TYR A 287 -23.36 10.98 -2.02
C TYR A 287 -22.01 11.52 -2.49
N GLY A 288 -21.33 10.84 -3.40
CA GLY A 288 -20.03 11.24 -3.91
C GLY A 288 -20.15 12.49 -4.81
N ARG A 289 -19.04 13.21 -4.89
CA ARG A 289 -18.86 14.28 -5.86
C ARG A 289 -18.08 13.72 -7.04
N PRO A 290 -18.76 13.39 -8.16
CA PRO A 290 -18.09 12.80 -9.33
C PRO A 290 -16.88 13.60 -9.82
N GLU A 291 -16.88 14.92 -9.62
CA GLU A 291 -15.78 15.82 -9.96
C GLU A 291 -14.52 15.65 -9.09
N GLU A 292 -14.62 15.00 -7.92
CA GLU A 292 -13.47 14.71 -7.06
C GLU A 292 -12.76 13.41 -7.46
N HIS A 293 -13.31 12.60 -8.40
CA HIS A 293 -12.79 11.30 -8.82
C HIS A 293 -12.59 11.23 -10.33
N ASN A 294 -11.55 10.48 -10.74
CA ASN A 294 -11.39 10.14 -12.15
C ASN A 294 -12.30 8.95 -12.50
N LEU A 295 -13.54 9.24 -12.92
CA LEU A 295 -14.53 8.22 -13.26
C LEU A 295 -14.04 7.22 -14.32
N LYS A 296 -13.14 7.64 -15.21
CA LYS A 296 -12.57 6.75 -16.22
C LYS A 296 -11.66 5.70 -15.57
N THR A 297 -10.88 6.09 -14.58
CA THR A 297 -10.05 5.19 -13.78
C THR A 297 -10.93 4.24 -12.95
N VAL A 298 -12.01 4.73 -12.35
CA VAL A 298 -12.97 3.88 -11.61
C VAL A 298 -13.57 2.82 -12.52
N LEU A 299 -14.04 3.19 -13.72
CA LEU A 299 -14.54 2.25 -14.71
C LEU A 299 -13.46 1.25 -15.17
N ALA A 300 -12.22 1.69 -15.34
CA ALA A 300 -11.11 0.81 -15.71
C ALA A 300 -10.80 -0.21 -14.59
N ASN A 301 -10.97 0.16 -13.31
CA ASN A 301 -10.85 -0.78 -12.20
C ASN A 301 -11.89 -1.89 -12.26
N HIS A 302 -13.15 -1.59 -12.64
CA HIS A 302 -14.18 -2.62 -12.85
C HIS A 302 -13.78 -3.61 -13.96
N VAL A 303 -13.22 -3.09 -15.06
CA VAL A 303 -12.70 -3.95 -16.12
C VAL A 303 -11.60 -4.87 -15.62
N LEU A 304 -10.68 -4.36 -14.79
CA LEU A 304 -9.60 -5.17 -14.19
C LEU A 304 -10.15 -6.28 -13.27
N ILE A 305 -11.19 -5.97 -12.47
CA ILE A 305 -11.81 -6.94 -11.54
C ILE A 305 -12.40 -8.13 -12.32
N ASP A 306 -12.97 -7.89 -13.50
CA ASP A 306 -13.60 -8.92 -14.32
C ASP A 306 -12.62 -9.70 -15.22
N MET A 307 -11.34 -9.29 -15.29
CA MET A 307 -10.34 -9.98 -16.12
C MET A 307 -9.88 -11.29 -15.48
N PRO A 308 -9.95 -12.44 -16.20
CA PRO A 308 -9.60 -13.76 -15.64
C PRO A 308 -8.10 -13.94 -15.33
N ASN A 309 -7.24 -13.10 -15.90
CA ASN A 309 -5.79 -13.10 -15.67
C ASN A 309 -5.35 -11.99 -14.70
N VAL A 310 -6.28 -11.43 -13.92
CA VAL A 310 -6.02 -10.41 -12.90
C VAL A 310 -6.49 -10.92 -11.54
N ILE A 311 -5.65 -10.73 -10.52
CA ILE A 311 -6.00 -10.98 -9.13
C ILE A 311 -5.93 -9.64 -8.40
N ILE A 312 -7.04 -9.25 -7.80
CA ILE A 312 -7.12 -8.03 -6.98
C ILE A 312 -7.42 -8.41 -5.54
N THR A 313 -6.69 -7.79 -4.61
CA THR A 313 -6.90 -7.95 -3.17
C THR A 313 -7.07 -6.56 -2.52
N PRO A 314 -7.84 -6.45 -1.41
CA PRO A 314 -8.28 -5.18 -0.86
C PRO A 314 -7.22 -4.55 0.06
N HIS A 315 -6.03 -4.21 -0.49
CA HIS A 315 -4.90 -3.62 0.26
C HIS A 315 -4.55 -4.44 1.51
N ASN A 316 -4.45 -5.77 1.32
CA ASN A 316 -4.34 -6.76 2.39
C ASN A 316 -2.91 -7.29 2.62
N ALA A 317 -1.93 -6.84 1.83
CA ALA A 317 -0.57 -7.38 1.86
C ALA A 317 0.15 -7.22 3.21
N PHE A 318 -0.26 -6.26 4.03
CA PHE A 318 0.29 -6.05 5.37
C PHE A 318 -0.37 -6.90 6.46
N ASN A 319 -1.56 -7.45 6.22
CA ASN A 319 -2.47 -7.94 7.24
C ASN A 319 -2.10 -9.32 7.77
N THR A 320 -1.11 -9.39 8.67
CA THR A 320 -0.76 -10.57 9.46
C THR A 320 -0.72 -10.21 10.95
N GLN A 321 -0.93 -11.20 11.82
CA GLN A 321 -0.89 -10.98 13.27
C GLN A 321 0.44 -10.35 13.72
N GLU A 322 1.55 -10.80 13.14
CA GLU A 322 2.88 -10.33 13.46
C GLU A 322 3.09 -8.88 13.01
N ALA A 323 2.64 -8.53 11.81
CA ALA A 323 2.74 -7.17 11.28
C ALA A 323 1.85 -6.21 12.08
N LEU A 324 0.61 -6.57 12.38
CA LEU A 324 -0.30 -5.77 13.19
C LEU A 324 0.27 -5.49 14.60
N LYS A 325 0.86 -6.50 15.25
CA LYS A 325 1.53 -6.28 16.55
C LYS A 325 2.72 -5.32 16.43
N ARG A 326 3.55 -5.46 15.39
CA ARG A 326 4.68 -4.52 15.12
C ARG A 326 4.18 -3.10 14.86
N ILE A 327 3.06 -2.96 14.16
CA ILE A 327 2.40 -1.66 13.93
C ILE A 327 2.02 -1.02 15.26
N LEU A 328 1.30 -1.75 16.10
CA LEU A 328 0.84 -1.25 17.40
C LEU A 328 2.00 -0.91 18.32
N ASP A 329 3.04 -1.75 18.38
CA ASP A 329 4.21 -1.50 19.21
C ASP A 329 4.94 -0.22 18.80
N ALA A 330 5.13 0.00 17.49
CA ALA A 330 5.79 1.21 17.00
C ALA A 330 4.94 2.47 17.21
N ASP A 331 3.62 2.37 17.07
CA ASP A 331 2.71 3.50 17.36
C ASP A 331 2.69 3.83 18.85
N ILE A 332 2.64 2.83 19.72
CA ILE A 332 2.76 2.99 21.17
C ILE A 332 4.11 3.65 21.53
N GLU A 333 5.20 3.28 20.87
CA GLU A 333 6.51 3.91 21.05
C GLU A 333 6.51 5.38 20.63
N ASN A 334 5.84 5.74 19.52
CA ASN A 334 5.65 7.14 19.10
C ASN A 334 4.95 7.94 20.19
N ILE A 335 3.83 7.41 20.71
CA ILE A 335 3.02 8.07 21.73
C ILE A 335 3.82 8.22 23.04
N LYS A 336 4.48 7.17 23.52
CA LYS A 336 5.27 7.21 24.76
C LYS A 336 6.43 8.19 24.66
N ASN A 337 7.18 8.16 23.56
CA ASN A 337 8.30 9.09 23.38
C ASN A 337 7.81 10.54 23.29
N PHE A 338 6.64 10.78 22.68
CA PHE A 338 6.05 12.10 22.65
C PHE A 338 5.62 12.58 24.07
N ILE A 339 5.01 11.72 24.87
CA ILE A 339 4.62 12.05 26.26
C ILE A 339 5.85 12.41 27.09
N GLU A 340 6.96 11.68 26.92
CA GLU A 340 8.18 11.85 27.70
C GLU A 340 9.07 13.02 27.21
N LYS A 341 9.16 13.21 25.88
CA LYS A 341 10.17 14.09 25.26
C LYS A 341 9.60 15.16 24.32
N GLY A 342 8.28 15.15 24.06
CA GLY A 342 7.64 16.11 23.14
C GLY A 342 7.82 15.80 21.66
N GLU A 343 8.45 14.66 21.29
CA GLU A 343 8.67 14.22 19.91
C GLU A 343 8.29 12.76 19.73
N PRO A 344 7.65 12.35 18.60
CA PRO A 344 7.43 10.94 18.33
C PRO A 344 8.77 10.21 18.11
N LYS A 345 8.83 8.90 18.36
CA LYS A 345 10.04 8.11 18.14
C LYS A 345 10.39 8.01 16.66
N TYR A 346 9.38 7.93 15.81
CA TYR A 346 9.50 7.87 14.36
C TYR A 346 8.76 9.08 13.75
N PRO A 347 9.41 10.26 13.72
CA PRO A 347 8.81 11.44 13.11
C PRO A 347 8.69 11.27 11.60
N VAL A 348 7.59 11.79 11.03
CA VAL A 348 7.44 11.84 9.56
C VAL A 348 8.61 12.63 8.98
N PRO A 349 9.32 12.08 7.96
CA PRO A 349 10.46 12.76 7.34
C PRO A 349 10.09 14.15 6.84
N ALA A 350 10.98 15.11 7.03
CA ALA A 350 10.85 16.40 6.39
C ALA A 350 10.99 16.22 4.87
N LYS A 351 9.97 16.63 4.12
CA LYS A 351 10.06 16.69 2.65
C LYS A 351 10.96 17.83 2.25
#